data_ba6c1dba9a69ef1fa144eeee8235c874
#
_entry.id   ba6c1dba9a69ef1fa144eeee8235c874
#
_cell.length_a   1.000
_cell.length_b   1.000
_cell.length_c   1.000
_cell.angle_alpha   90.00
_cell.angle_beta   90.00
_cell.angle_gamma   90.00
#
_symmetry.space_group_name_H-M   'P 1'
#
loop_
_entity.id
_entity.type
_entity.pdbx_description
1 polymer ?
#
loop_
_entity_poly.entity_id
_entity_poly.type
_entity_poly.pdbx_seq_one_letter_code
_entity_poly.pdbx_strand_id
1 'polypeptide(L)'
;MATTKLLSDAEVEKIPAVKAVFDDIRATRKSDFVNNFWRALAHDPKTLGRTWESIKEVMAPGALEPKVKEMLYVAVSIAHGCTYCIHSHTASARAKGMTDQEYAELIAIVGMAAETNRLVTALGVPVDDAFLVAPAKGGGEEF
;
A
#
# COMPACT_ATOMS: atom_id res chain seq x y z
N MET A 1 -0.91 -20.15 -6.92
CA MET A 1 0.36 -20.78 -6.49
C MET A 1 1.46 -19.75 -6.68
N ALA A 2 2.41 -19.61 -5.73
CA ALA A 2 3.51 -18.68 -5.89
C ALA A 2 4.45 -19.12 -7.02
N THR A 3 5.03 -18.16 -7.76
CA THR A 3 5.99 -18.42 -8.84
C THR A 3 7.41 -18.64 -8.32
N THR A 4 7.65 -18.40 -7.04
CA THR A 4 8.92 -18.63 -6.35
C THR A 4 8.67 -19.25 -4.98
N LYS A 5 9.67 -19.91 -4.43
CA LYS A 5 9.60 -20.46 -3.07
C LYS A 5 9.52 -19.34 -2.04
N LEU A 6 8.65 -19.50 -1.06
CA LEU A 6 8.63 -18.61 0.10
C LEU A 6 9.67 -19.07 1.12
N LEU A 7 10.62 -18.22 1.46
CA LEU A 7 11.66 -18.58 2.44
C LEU A 7 11.07 -18.73 3.84
N SER A 8 11.38 -19.85 4.48
CA SER A 8 11.07 -20.09 5.89
C SER A 8 11.98 -19.29 6.82
N ASP A 9 11.58 -19.13 8.08
CA ASP A 9 12.42 -18.42 9.07
C ASP A 9 13.79 -19.11 9.24
N ALA A 10 13.83 -20.45 9.19
CA ALA A 10 15.09 -21.20 9.28
C ALA A 10 16.03 -20.96 8.07
N GLU A 11 15.50 -20.66 6.91
CA GLU A 11 16.29 -20.28 5.73
C GLU A 11 16.75 -18.83 5.82
N VAL A 12 15.88 -17.94 6.28
CA VAL A 12 16.19 -16.51 6.50
C VAL A 12 17.31 -16.33 7.52
N GLU A 13 17.34 -17.10 8.61
CA GLU A 13 18.43 -17.08 9.62
C GLU A 13 19.82 -17.29 9.01
N LYS A 14 19.92 -17.96 7.87
CA LYS A 14 21.17 -18.23 7.16
C LYS A 14 21.63 -17.11 6.23
N ILE A 15 20.81 -16.07 6.06
CA ILE A 15 21.05 -14.95 5.16
C ILE A 15 21.02 -13.64 5.95
N PRO A 16 22.16 -13.17 6.48
CA PRO A 16 22.20 -12.04 7.40
C PRO A 16 21.49 -10.78 6.91
N ALA A 17 21.63 -10.46 5.60
CA ALA A 17 21.00 -9.27 5.00
C ALA A 17 19.47 -9.38 4.97
N VAL A 18 18.92 -10.57 4.74
CA VAL A 18 17.46 -10.81 4.78
C VAL A 18 16.96 -10.83 6.20
N LYS A 19 17.69 -11.49 7.10
CA LYS A 19 17.37 -11.55 8.54
C LYS A 19 17.22 -10.14 9.12
N ALA A 20 18.16 -9.26 8.86
CA ALA A 20 18.12 -7.88 9.35
C ALA A 20 16.83 -7.16 8.94
N VAL A 21 16.38 -7.32 7.69
CA VAL A 21 15.12 -6.73 7.22
C VAL A 21 13.91 -7.38 7.91
N PHE A 22 13.90 -8.69 8.08
CA PHE A 22 12.80 -9.38 8.76
C PHE A 22 12.68 -8.99 10.23
N ASP A 23 13.82 -8.81 10.91
CA ASP A 23 13.85 -8.33 12.29
C ASP A 23 13.29 -6.90 12.39
N ASP A 24 13.66 -6.02 11.46
CA ASP A 24 13.11 -4.66 11.41
C ASP A 24 11.59 -4.64 11.07
N ILE A 25 11.12 -5.52 10.17
CA ILE A 25 9.68 -5.71 9.90
C ILE A 25 8.94 -6.10 11.18
N ARG A 26 9.45 -7.07 11.92
CA ARG A 26 8.84 -7.54 13.18
C ARG A 26 8.81 -6.44 14.23
N ALA A 27 9.94 -5.76 14.43
CA ALA A 27 10.05 -4.66 15.36
C ALA A 27 9.10 -3.50 15.03
N THR A 28 9.07 -3.07 13.77
CA THR A 28 8.22 -1.97 13.29
C THR A 28 6.73 -2.30 13.43
N ARG A 29 6.34 -3.53 13.08
CA ARG A 29 4.94 -3.98 13.13
C ARG A 29 4.51 -4.51 14.49
N LYS A 30 5.44 -4.67 15.43
CA LYS A 30 5.22 -5.27 16.76
C LYS A 30 4.54 -6.65 16.67
N SER A 31 5.02 -7.48 15.76
CA SER A 31 4.48 -8.81 15.47
C SER A 31 5.56 -9.72 14.93
N ASP A 32 5.54 -10.98 15.35
CA ASP A 32 6.47 -11.99 14.81
C ASP A 32 6.11 -12.43 13.38
N PHE A 33 4.94 -12.06 12.91
CA PHE A 33 4.45 -12.43 11.59
C PHE A 33 5.13 -11.63 10.48
N VAL A 34 5.80 -12.33 9.56
CA VAL A 34 6.29 -11.79 8.29
C VAL A 34 5.49 -12.41 7.16
N ASN A 35 4.75 -11.59 6.43
CA ASN A 35 3.84 -12.04 5.39
C ASN A 35 4.56 -12.53 4.12
N ASN A 36 3.85 -13.32 3.32
CA ASN A 36 4.39 -14.04 2.17
C ASN A 36 5.06 -13.15 1.11
N PHE A 37 4.61 -11.90 0.95
CA PHE A 37 5.24 -10.96 0.03
C PHE A 37 6.73 -10.77 0.34
N TRP A 38 7.07 -10.53 1.60
CA TRP A 38 8.46 -10.36 2.04
C TRP A 38 9.27 -11.65 1.91
N ARG A 39 8.62 -12.81 2.17
CA ARG A 39 9.23 -14.13 2.03
C ARG A 39 9.55 -14.48 0.58
N ALA A 40 8.70 -14.05 -0.36
CA ALA A 40 8.95 -14.20 -1.78
C ALA A 40 10.06 -13.24 -2.27
N LEU A 41 10.07 -12.01 -1.77
CA LEU A 41 11.05 -10.99 -2.16
C LEU A 41 12.45 -11.25 -1.56
N ALA A 42 12.53 -12.09 -0.53
CA ALA A 42 13.77 -12.40 0.19
C ALA A 42 14.86 -13.10 -0.64
N HIS A 43 14.54 -13.55 -1.86
CA HIS A 43 15.54 -14.06 -2.81
C HIS A 43 16.44 -12.96 -3.38
N ASP A 44 16.01 -11.70 -3.30
CA ASP A 44 16.84 -10.54 -3.65
C ASP A 44 16.91 -9.58 -2.44
N PRO A 45 17.96 -9.69 -1.61
CA PRO A 45 18.12 -8.87 -0.41
C PRO A 45 18.15 -7.36 -0.68
N LYS A 46 18.65 -6.94 -1.84
CA LYS A 46 18.71 -5.51 -2.21
C LYS A 46 17.32 -4.96 -2.50
N THR A 47 16.54 -5.67 -3.31
CA THR A 47 15.14 -5.30 -3.59
C THR A 47 14.28 -5.39 -2.34
N LEU A 48 14.45 -6.43 -1.52
CA LEU A 48 13.76 -6.57 -0.23
C LEU A 48 14.00 -5.35 0.67
N GLY A 49 15.27 -4.99 0.91
CA GLY A 49 15.63 -3.87 1.77
C GLY A 49 15.08 -2.54 1.26
N ARG A 50 15.31 -2.24 -0.02
CA ARG A 50 14.81 -1.01 -0.66
C ARG A 50 13.28 -0.89 -0.58
N THR A 51 12.57 -1.98 -0.87
CA THR A 51 11.10 -1.98 -0.84
C THR A 51 10.58 -1.81 0.58
N TRP A 52 11.21 -2.47 1.56
CA TRP A 52 10.82 -2.32 2.96
C TRP A 52 11.03 -0.89 3.47
N GLU A 53 12.19 -0.29 3.22
CA GLU A 53 12.45 1.09 3.63
C GLU A 53 11.46 2.08 3.00
N SER A 54 11.19 1.94 1.70
CA SER A 54 10.22 2.78 1.01
C SER A 54 8.81 2.67 1.58
N ILE A 55 8.32 1.46 1.82
CA ILE A 55 6.95 1.30 2.35
C ILE A 55 6.86 1.74 3.81
N LYS A 56 7.91 1.52 4.59
CA LYS A 56 8.00 2.00 5.98
C LYS A 56 7.90 3.52 6.05
N GLU A 57 8.63 4.22 5.18
CA GLU A 57 8.60 5.68 5.07
C GLU A 57 7.22 6.19 4.62
N VAL A 58 6.71 5.68 3.51
CA VAL A 58 5.42 6.12 2.94
C VAL A 58 4.24 5.88 3.89
N MET A 59 4.26 4.75 4.62
CA MET A 59 3.17 4.38 5.53
C MET A 59 3.37 4.91 6.96
N ALA A 60 4.47 5.59 7.26
CA ALA A 60 4.69 6.24 8.54
C ALA A 60 3.60 7.31 8.84
N PRO A 61 3.31 7.63 10.11
CA PRO A 61 2.43 8.73 10.45
C PRO A 61 2.86 10.04 9.78
N GLY A 62 1.88 10.80 9.27
CA GLY A 62 2.13 12.05 8.55
C GLY A 62 0.84 12.85 8.45
N ALA A 63 0.70 13.68 7.41
CA ALA A 63 -0.50 14.50 7.19
C ALA A 63 -1.78 13.66 6.99
N LEU A 64 -1.65 12.45 6.44
CA LEU A 64 -2.75 11.50 6.34
C LEU A 64 -2.72 10.53 7.51
N GLU A 65 -3.87 10.28 8.11
CA GLU A 65 -4.01 9.26 9.17
C GLU A 65 -3.65 7.87 8.65
N PRO A 66 -3.06 7.00 9.50
CA PRO A 66 -2.66 5.66 9.09
C PRO A 66 -3.79 4.80 8.48
N LYS A 67 -5.03 4.91 9.02
CA LYS A 67 -6.21 4.25 8.44
C LYS A 67 -6.48 4.72 7.01
N VAL A 68 -6.42 6.02 6.78
CA VAL A 68 -6.64 6.62 5.45
C VAL A 68 -5.60 6.14 4.44
N LYS A 69 -4.32 6.07 4.84
CA LYS A 69 -3.26 5.53 3.98
C LYS A 69 -3.54 4.09 3.55
N GLU A 70 -3.99 3.23 4.48
CA GLU A 70 -4.37 1.85 4.15
C GLU A 70 -5.59 1.80 3.21
N MET A 71 -6.61 2.63 3.45
CA MET A 71 -7.81 2.70 2.60
C MET A 71 -7.45 3.14 1.17
N LEU A 72 -6.57 4.12 1.01
CA LEU A 72 -6.04 4.53 -0.30
C LEU A 72 -5.30 3.38 -0.98
N TYR A 73 -4.48 2.65 -0.22
CA TYR A 73 -3.77 1.48 -0.74
C TYR A 73 -4.74 0.40 -1.22
N VAL A 74 -5.82 0.14 -0.47
CA VAL A 74 -6.89 -0.78 -0.88
C VAL A 74 -7.53 -0.32 -2.19
N ALA A 75 -7.90 0.96 -2.31
CA ALA A 75 -8.54 1.50 -3.50
C ALA A 75 -7.66 1.33 -4.76
N VAL A 76 -6.37 1.68 -4.65
CA VAL A 76 -5.38 1.48 -5.74
C VAL A 76 -5.21 0.01 -6.06
N SER A 77 -5.17 -0.86 -5.05
CA SER A 77 -5.03 -2.31 -5.23
C SER A 77 -6.22 -2.92 -5.96
N ILE A 78 -7.43 -2.46 -5.70
CA ILE A 78 -8.64 -2.87 -6.43
C ILE A 78 -8.53 -2.41 -7.90
N ALA A 79 -8.16 -1.16 -8.14
CA ALA A 79 -8.02 -0.61 -9.50
C ALA A 79 -6.99 -1.38 -10.34
N HIS A 80 -5.91 -1.86 -9.71
CA HIS A 80 -4.86 -2.65 -10.36
C HIS A 80 -5.10 -4.17 -10.32
N GLY A 81 -6.16 -4.66 -9.69
CA GLY A 81 -6.49 -6.08 -9.62
C GLY A 81 -5.51 -6.93 -8.79
N CYS A 82 -4.82 -6.32 -7.80
CA CYS A 82 -3.90 -7.04 -6.93
C CYS A 82 -4.62 -7.73 -5.77
N THR A 83 -5.08 -8.97 -5.97
CA THR A 83 -5.80 -9.72 -4.94
C THR A 83 -5.05 -9.79 -3.60
N TYR A 84 -3.75 -10.09 -3.64
CA TYR A 84 -2.93 -10.14 -2.43
C TYR A 84 -2.92 -8.81 -1.67
N CYS A 85 -2.73 -7.70 -2.41
CA CYS A 85 -2.67 -6.36 -1.82
C CYS A 85 -4.03 -5.93 -1.24
N ILE A 86 -5.13 -6.26 -1.92
CA ILE A 86 -6.49 -6.02 -1.42
C ILE A 86 -6.66 -6.67 -0.05
N HIS A 87 -6.35 -7.96 0.09
CA HIS A 87 -6.50 -8.67 1.35
C HIS A 87 -5.58 -8.11 2.45
N SER A 88 -4.30 -7.91 2.16
CA SER A 88 -3.32 -7.47 3.16
C SER A 88 -3.61 -6.06 3.68
N HIS A 89 -3.93 -5.12 2.80
CA HIS A 89 -4.22 -3.74 3.20
C HIS A 89 -5.62 -3.57 3.77
N THR A 90 -6.61 -4.36 3.36
CA THR A 90 -7.92 -4.42 4.04
C THR A 90 -7.77 -4.91 5.48
N ALA A 91 -6.97 -5.96 5.72
CA ALA A 91 -6.70 -6.42 7.08
C ALA A 91 -6.00 -5.34 7.91
N SER A 92 -5.01 -4.63 7.34
CA SER A 92 -4.31 -3.53 7.99
C SER A 92 -5.23 -2.33 8.28
N ALA A 93 -6.11 -1.97 7.34
CA ALA A 93 -7.09 -0.89 7.53
C ALA A 93 -8.09 -1.23 8.65
N ARG A 94 -8.59 -2.48 8.70
CA ARG A 94 -9.46 -2.97 9.77
C ARG A 94 -8.77 -2.95 11.13
N ALA A 95 -7.51 -3.36 11.21
CA ALA A 95 -6.72 -3.26 12.43
C ALA A 95 -6.54 -1.81 12.92
N LYS A 96 -6.64 -0.83 12.00
CA LYS A 96 -6.61 0.61 12.29
C LYS A 96 -8.01 1.22 12.45
N GLY A 97 -9.06 0.39 12.57
CA GLY A 97 -10.41 0.82 12.87
C GLY A 97 -11.30 1.12 11.66
N MET A 98 -10.98 0.62 10.47
CA MET A 98 -11.91 0.68 9.33
C MET A 98 -13.12 -0.20 9.59
N THR A 99 -14.30 0.39 9.54
CA THR A 99 -15.60 -0.28 9.70
C THR A 99 -16.04 -0.95 8.41
N ASP A 100 -17.04 -1.85 8.51
CA ASP A 100 -17.65 -2.46 7.31
C ASP A 100 -18.39 -1.41 6.46
N GLN A 101 -18.96 -0.38 7.08
CA GLN A 101 -19.59 0.72 6.37
C GLN A 101 -18.55 1.54 5.58
N GLU A 102 -17.43 1.93 6.19
CA GLU A 102 -16.34 2.63 5.50
C GLU A 102 -15.80 1.80 4.34
N TYR A 103 -15.66 0.49 4.53
CA TYR A 103 -15.22 -0.41 3.46
C TYR A 103 -16.22 -0.48 2.31
N ALA A 104 -17.54 -0.54 2.60
CA ALA A 104 -18.58 -0.54 1.57
C ALA A 104 -18.58 0.78 0.76
N GLU A 105 -18.42 1.92 1.43
CA GLU A 105 -18.32 3.23 0.78
C GLU A 105 -17.05 3.32 -0.11
N LEU A 106 -15.93 2.84 0.39
CA LEU A 106 -14.68 2.77 -0.39
C LEU A 106 -14.87 1.98 -1.69
N ILE A 107 -15.49 0.80 -1.61
CA ILE A 107 -15.75 -0.03 -2.80
C ILE A 107 -16.70 0.67 -3.77
N ALA A 108 -17.74 1.33 -3.27
CA ALA A 108 -18.67 2.09 -4.09
C ALA A 108 -17.96 3.23 -4.84
N ILE A 109 -17.05 3.96 -4.15
CA ILE A 109 -16.25 5.02 -4.76
C ILE A 109 -15.34 4.45 -5.85
N VAL A 110 -14.63 3.35 -5.59
CA VAL A 110 -13.75 2.73 -6.58
C VAL A 110 -14.52 2.28 -7.83
N GLY A 111 -15.71 1.68 -7.64
CA GLY A 111 -16.58 1.27 -8.74
C GLY A 111 -17.07 2.45 -9.57
N MET A 112 -17.53 3.51 -8.93
CA MET A 112 -18.00 4.72 -9.60
C MET A 112 -16.85 5.44 -10.33
N ALA A 113 -15.69 5.56 -9.72
CA ALA A 113 -14.51 6.14 -10.36
C ALA A 113 -14.07 5.33 -11.59
N ALA A 114 -14.10 4.01 -11.50
CA ALA A 114 -13.75 3.14 -12.63
C ALA A 114 -14.71 3.34 -13.82
N GLU A 115 -16.00 3.56 -13.58
CA GLU A 115 -16.99 3.86 -14.62
C GLU A 115 -16.75 5.25 -15.19
N THR A 116 -16.78 6.29 -14.36
CA THR A 116 -16.70 7.68 -14.82
C THR A 116 -15.39 8.00 -15.52
N ASN A 117 -14.26 7.49 -15.04
CA ASN A 117 -12.97 7.69 -15.69
C ASN A 117 -12.93 7.10 -17.10
N ARG A 118 -13.56 5.94 -17.32
CA ARG A 118 -13.68 5.35 -18.65
C ARG A 118 -14.57 6.17 -19.58
N LEU A 119 -15.70 6.67 -19.06
CA LEU A 119 -16.62 7.51 -19.83
C LEU A 119 -15.94 8.84 -20.25
N VAL A 120 -15.31 9.53 -19.33
CA VAL A 120 -14.57 10.78 -19.60
C VAL A 120 -13.47 10.55 -20.62
N THR A 121 -12.70 9.48 -20.48
CA THR A 121 -11.62 9.13 -21.43
C THR A 121 -12.17 8.80 -22.80
N ALA A 122 -13.22 7.98 -22.87
CA ALA A 122 -13.82 7.56 -24.16
C ALA A 122 -14.43 8.73 -24.92
N LEU A 123 -15.01 9.70 -24.21
CA LEU A 123 -15.60 10.91 -24.78
C LEU A 123 -14.57 12.00 -25.09
N GLY A 124 -13.33 11.86 -24.66
CA GLY A 124 -12.27 12.87 -24.83
C GLY A 124 -12.63 14.22 -24.20
N VAL A 125 -13.28 14.20 -23.02
CA VAL A 125 -13.76 15.43 -22.34
C VAL A 125 -12.58 16.32 -22.00
N PRO A 126 -12.54 17.60 -22.43
CA PRO A 126 -11.48 18.52 -22.05
C PRO A 126 -11.60 18.89 -20.56
N VAL A 127 -10.47 19.23 -19.98
CA VAL A 127 -10.44 19.72 -18.57
C VAL A 127 -11.05 21.13 -18.53
N ASP A 128 -11.99 21.34 -17.62
CA ASP A 128 -12.61 22.65 -17.39
C ASP A 128 -11.60 23.63 -16.76
N ASP A 129 -11.61 24.88 -17.23
CA ASP A 129 -10.72 25.92 -16.69
C ASP A 129 -10.88 26.14 -15.18
N ALA A 130 -12.09 25.91 -14.66
CA ALA A 130 -12.38 25.98 -13.23
C ALA A 130 -11.62 24.96 -12.37
N PHE A 131 -11.13 23.89 -12.99
CA PHE A 131 -10.32 22.85 -12.28
C PHE A 131 -8.82 23.16 -12.34
N LEU A 132 -8.39 24.16 -13.12
CA LEU A 132 -7.01 24.60 -13.22
C LEU A 132 -6.69 25.56 -12.06
N VAL A 133 -6.81 25.07 -10.84
CA VAL A 133 -6.53 25.86 -9.63
C VAL A 133 -5.02 25.99 -9.39
N ALA A 134 -4.60 27.18 -8.97
CA ALA A 134 -3.24 27.37 -8.50
C ALA A 134 -2.96 26.45 -7.28
N PRO A 135 -1.73 25.92 -7.12
CA PRO A 135 -1.38 25.17 -5.92
C PRO A 135 -1.73 25.98 -4.67
N ALA A 136 -2.26 25.33 -3.64
CA ALA A 136 -2.47 25.98 -2.36
C ALA A 136 -1.17 26.65 -1.94
N LYS A 137 -1.21 27.94 -1.57
CA LYS A 137 -0.03 28.62 -1.02
C LYS A 137 0.39 27.82 0.20
N GLY A 138 1.46 27.05 0.08
CA GLY A 138 1.97 26.22 1.13
C GLY A 138 2.28 27.06 2.35
N GLY A 139 1.79 26.68 3.51
CA GLY A 139 2.50 26.96 4.73
C GLY A 139 3.89 26.34 4.54
N GLY A 140 4.91 27.20 4.45
CA GLY A 140 6.25 26.74 4.16
C GLY A 140 6.74 25.80 5.25
N GLU A 141 6.98 24.57 4.86
CA GLU A 141 8.01 23.71 5.42
C GLU A 141 8.52 22.89 4.25
N GLU A 142 9.80 23.03 4.01
CA GLU A 142 10.55 22.39 2.93
C GLU A 142 10.46 20.86 3.06
N PHE A 143 10.27 20.18 1.91
CA PHE A 143 10.46 18.74 1.79
C PHE A 143 11.93 18.39 1.88
#